data_4bc7616049cb99f4207026f6b09d37da
#
_entry.id   4bc7616049cb99f4207026f6b09d37da
#
_cell.length_a   1.000
_cell.length_b   1.000
_cell.length_c   1.000
_cell.angle_alpha   90.00
_cell.angle_beta   90.00
_cell.angle_gamma   90.00
#
_symmetry.space_group_name_H-M   'P 1'
#
loop_
_entity.id
_entity.type
_entity.pdbx_description
1 polymer ?
#
loop_
_entity_poly.entity_id
_entity_poly.type
_entity_poly.pdbx_seq_one_letter_code
_entity_poly.pdbx_strand_id
1 'polypeptide(L)' 'MGKAQLIDYLRGELALSNSAIAVALRHGEEDASQLPMVLWQYGLVTLEQLNTIFDWLQAQSA' A
#
# COMPACT_ATOMS: atom_id res chain seq x y z
N MET A 1 -4.99 -9.21 9.31
CA MET A 1 -3.79 -8.44 8.96
C MET A 1 -4.00 -6.97 9.25
N GLY A 2 -3.01 -6.34 9.82
CA GLY A 2 -3.12 -4.95 10.20
C GLY A 2 -2.56 -3.99 9.17
N LYS A 3 -3.03 -2.76 9.23
CA LYS A 3 -2.54 -1.71 8.37
C LYS A 3 -1.05 -1.43 8.59
N ALA A 4 -0.58 -1.60 9.82
CA ALA A 4 0.84 -1.39 10.12
C ALA A 4 1.74 -2.33 9.35
N GLN A 5 1.33 -3.58 9.17
CA GLN A 5 2.11 -4.54 8.38
C GLN A 5 2.20 -4.11 6.92
N LEU A 6 1.11 -3.62 6.37
CA LEU A 6 1.09 -3.12 5.00
C LEU A 6 2.01 -1.91 4.86
N ILE A 7 1.96 -0.99 5.82
CA ILE A 7 2.81 0.20 5.79
C ILE A 7 4.29 -0.20 5.83
N ASP A 8 4.64 -1.15 6.70
CA ASP A 8 6.01 -1.62 6.77
C ASP A 8 6.47 -2.26 5.46
N TYR A 9 5.58 -3.02 4.82
CA TYR A 9 5.87 -3.63 3.54
C TYR A 9 6.14 -2.56 2.48
N LEU A 10 5.28 -1.55 2.42
CA LEU A 10 5.41 -0.48 1.44
C LEU A 10 6.72 0.28 1.62
N ARG A 11 7.11 0.55 2.85
CA ARG A 11 8.36 1.24 3.12
C ARG A 11 9.58 0.40 2.78
N GLY A 12 9.55 -0.87 3.18
CA GLY A 12 10.71 -1.74 3.04
C GLY A 12 10.88 -2.28 1.64
N GLU A 13 9.83 -2.85 1.09
CA GLU A 13 9.93 -3.55 -0.20
C GLU A 13 9.80 -2.61 -1.38
N LEU A 14 8.92 -1.62 -1.28
CA LEU A 14 8.69 -0.69 -2.39
C LEU A 14 9.41 0.64 -2.18
N ALA A 15 10.01 0.83 -1.03
CA ALA A 15 10.79 2.02 -0.71
C ALA A 15 9.99 3.32 -0.92
N LEU A 16 8.71 3.31 -0.60
CA LEU A 16 7.89 4.50 -0.72
C LEU A 16 8.32 5.54 0.32
N SER A 17 8.26 6.81 -0.06
CA SER A 17 8.61 7.89 0.84
C SER A 17 7.59 8.03 1.97
N ASN A 18 8.01 8.64 3.07
CA ASN A 18 7.09 8.94 4.16
C ASN A 18 5.93 9.83 3.71
N SER A 19 6.19 10.73 2.77
CA SER A 19 5.13 11.58 2.22
C SER A 19 4.09 10.77 1.49
N ALA A 20 4.50 9.79 0.70
CA ALA A 20 3.56 8.91 -0.01
C ALA A 20 2.74 8.11 0.98
N ILE A 21 3.38 7.57 2.01
CA ILE A 21 2.67 6.83 3.05
C ILE A 21 1.66 7.71 3.77
N ALA A 22 2.03 8.95 4.08
CA ALA A 22 1.12 9.87 4.74
C ALA A 22 -0.12 10.16 3.91
N VAL A 23 0.04 10.33 2.61
CA VAL A 23 -1.09 10.53 1.70
C VAL A 23 -2.01 9.31 1.72
N ALA A 24 -1.43 8.12 1.64
CA ALA A 24 -2.19 6.89 1.67
C ALA A 24 -2.99 6.73 2.95
N LEU A 25 -2.35 7.03 4.09
CA LEU A 25 -3.02 6.92 5.38
C LEU A 25 -4.18 7.89 5.50
N ARG A 26 -4.04 9.07 4.90
CA ARG A 26 -5.09 10.08 4.96
C ARG A 26 -6.33 9.65 4.19
N HIS A 27 -6.15 8.95 3.08
CA HIS A 27 -7.24 8.62 2.16
C HIS A 27 -7.73 7.18 2.27
N GLY A 28 -6.91 6.28 2.79
CA GLY A 28 -7.27 4.86 2.87
C GLY A 28 -7.24 4.31 4.27
N GLU A 29 -7.40 5.16 5.27
CA GLU A 29 -7.18 4.77 6.66
C GLU A 29 -8.16 3.74 7.20
N GLU A 30 -9.36 3.66 6.65
CA GLU A 30 -10.37 2.77 7.18
C GLU A 30 -10.24 1.34 6.69
N ASP A 31 -9.61 1.14 5.56
CA ASP A 31 -9.53 -0.19 4.96
C ASP A 31 -8.17 -0.36 4.28
N ALA A 32 -7.33 -1.20 4.87
CA ALA A 32 -5.99 -1.44 4.35
C ALA A 32 -6.03 -1.98 2.91
N SER A 33 -7.07 -2.71 2.55
CA SER A 33 -7.16 -3.28 1.20
C SER A 33 -7.34 -2.21 0.13
N GLN A 34 -7.76 -1.01 0.50
CA GLN A 34 -7.95 0.09 -0.45
C GLN A 34 -6.69 0.94 -0.61
N LEU A 35 -5.72 0.80 0.28
CA LEU A 35 -4.50 1.60 0.19
C LEU A 35 -3.77 1.46 -1.15
N PRO A 36 -3.63 0.25 -1.73
CA PRO A 36 -2.95 0.14 -3.01
C PRO A 36 -3.63 0.95 -4.11
N MET A 37 -4.96 0.93 -4.16
CA MET A 37 -5.68 1.70 -5.17
C MET A 37 -5.48 3.19 -4.99
N VAL A 38 -5.49 3.65 -3.75
CA VAL A 38 -5.25 5.07 -3.45
C VAL A 38 -3.86 5.48 -3.92
N LEU A 39 -2.86 4.67 -3.61
CA LEU A 39 -1.48 4.95 -4.02
C LEU A 39 -1.37 5.04 -5.54
N TRP A 40 -2.04 4.13 -6.23
CA TRP A 40 -2.01 4.13 -7.69
C TRP A 40 -2.74 5.33 -8.27
N GLN A 41 -3.90 5.68 -7.72
CA GLN A 41 -4.68 6.82 -8.21
C GLN A 41 -3.92 8.13 -8.07
N TYR A 42 -3.08 8.23 -7.06
CA TYR A 42 -2.28 9.43 -6.83
C TYR A 42 -0.92 9.38 -7.54
N GLY A 43 -0.68 8.31 -8.28
CA GLY A 43 0.58 8.17 -9.01
C GLY A 43 1.78 7.89 -8.14
N LEU A 44 1.56 7.37 -6.94
CA LEU A 44 2.64 7.09 -6.00
C LEU A 44 3.26 5.73 -6.22
N VAL A 45 2.58 4.83 -6.92
CA VAL A 45 3.10 3.53 -7.31
C VAL A 45 2.75 3.29 -8.78
N THR A 46 3.55 2.44 -9.43
CA THR A 46 3.27 2.01 -10.80
C THR A 46 2.25 0.88 -10.79
N LEU A 47 1.71 0.57 -11.97
CA LEU A 47 0.79 -0.57 -12.10
C LEU A 47 1.47 -1.87 -11.67
N GLU A 48 2.74 -2.04 -12.01
CA GLU A 48 3.51 -3.21 -11.64
C GLU A 48 3.63 -3.31 -10.12
N GLN A 49 3.93 -2.19 -9.47
CA GLN A 49 4.00 -2.16 -8.01
C GLN A 49 2.63 -2.44 -7.38
N LEU A 50 1.57 -1.94 -7.99
CA LEU A 50 0.21 -2.20 -7.52
C LEU A 50 -0.08 -3.70 -7.53
N ASN A 51 0.27 -4.39 -8.61
CA ASN A 51 0.08 -5.83 -8.70
C ASN A 51 0.87 -6.56 -7.61
N THR A 52 2.08 -6.14 -7.37
CA THR A 52 2.93 -6.73 -6.32
C THR A 52 2.28 -6.57 -4.96
N ILE A 53 1.70 -5.42 -4.68
CA ILE A 53 1.03 -5.18 -3.41
C ILE A 53 -0.19 -6.09 -3.26
N PHE A 54 -0.98 -6.25 -4.30
CA PHE A 54 -2.14 -7.13 -4.24
C PHE A 54 -1.74 -8.59 -4.05
N ASP A 55 -0.67 -9.03 -4.70
CA ASP A 55 -0.16 -10.38 -4.48
C ASP A 55 0.24 -10.59 -3.02
N TRP A 56 0.91 -9.60 -2.45
CA TRP A 56 1.32 -9.67 -1.05
C TRP A 56 0.10 -9.74 -0.13
N LEU A 57 -0.90 -8.92 -0.39
CA LEU A 57 -2.13 -8.92 0.41
C LEU A 57 -2.85 -10.26 0.34
N GLN A 58 -2.92 -10.87 -0.83
CA GLN A 58 -3.52 -12.18 -0.98
C GLN A 58 -2.76 -13.25 -0.20
N ALA A 59 -1.46 -13.18 -0.20
CA ALA A 59 -0.64 -14.10 0.56
C ALA A 59 -0.90 -13.99 2.06
N GLN A 60 -1.15 -12.78 2.54
CA GLN A 60 -1.44 -12.57 3.95
C GLN A 60 -2.84 -13.04 4.34
N SER A 61 -3.75 -13.06 3.38
CA SER A 61 -5.14 -13.44 3.64
C SER A 61 -5.37 -14.95 3.60
N ALA A 62 -4.46 -15.66 3.03
CA ALA A 62 -4.62 -17.12 2.81
C ALA A 62 -4.56 -17.93 4.10
#